data_442788def168d2418f472722da4fc4b9
#
_entry.id   442788def168d2418f472722da4fc4b9
#
_cell.length_a   1.000
_cell.length_b   1.000
_cell.length_c   1.000
_cell.angle_alpha   90.00
_cell.angle_beta   90.00
_cell.angle_gamma   90.00
#
_symmetry.space_group_name_H-M   'P 1'
#
loop_
_entity.id
_entity.type
_entity.pdbx_description
1 polymer ?
#
loop_
_entity_poly.entity_id
_entity_poly.type
_entity_poly.pdbx_seq_one_letter_code
_entity_poly.pdbx_strand_id
1 'polypeptide(L)'
;QELDGAPRVTEHDTSDGEHYRFDYDFAAGTTTVTGRQGESWQWWYDRETYITAHRTPGGGMYRFTYNEDHFPVNIELPGGRTVAYEYDIQNRVVKTTDPEGRVTQTQWNGEFDEITRTALDDDAVWKTQYNAHGQPVQETDPEGRVTQYAYDEQGQMCSRTDAAGGTVVTAFDSRGQMTRYTDCSGRSTGYDHDEDGNLTRVTDAEGKVVRISYNRLGLPETVNSPGKQQDRYTWNALGLMSSHRRITGSVESWRYTPRGLLAAHTDEEKRETRWQYTPEGRVAALTNGNGAQYRFSHDADGRLVREVRPDGLSRTFILDDSGYLTAIQTTGTQGGVRRETQQRDALGRLLRTENEHGQRTFSYNRLDQITAVTLTPTEAGQQQHRMQADTVRFEYDRSGWLTAEHAGNGSIRYQRDALGNPTDITLPDGQHLTHLYYGSGHLLQTALDGLTVSEYERDSLHRQIMRTQGQLATYSGYDDDGLLSWQRSLASGSAPVLPGQRPARQGCVTSRDYYWNNHGEVGTIDDSLRGSVVYSYDRSGYLTGRSG
;
A
#
# COMPACT_ATOMS: atom_id res chain seq x y z
N GLN A 1 24.85 12.79 -34.20
CA GLN A 1 25.91 13.68 -34.70
C GLN A 1 27.23 13.29 -34.06
N GLU A 2 28.34 13.37 -34.80
CA GLU A 2 29.67 13.16 -34.22
C GLU A 2 30.13 14.47 -33.56
N LEU A 3 30.36 14.43 -32.25
CA LEU A 3 30.85 15.55 -31.47
C LEU A 3 32.03 15.06 -30.62
N ASP A 4 33.10 15.83 -30.55
CA ASP A 4 34.31 15.46 -29.80
C ASP A 4 34.88 14.07 -30.16
N GLY A 5 34.80 13.70 -31.45
CA GLY A 5 35.28 12.40 -31.97
C GLY A 5 34.45 11.18 -31.55
N ALA A 6 33.29 11.38 -30.92
CA ALA A 6 32.37 10.31 -30.54
C ALA A 6 30.93 10.60 -31.03
N PRO A 7 30.16 9.56 -31.43
CA PRO A 7 28.77 9.73 -31.78
C PRO A 7 27.95 10.13 -30.54
N ARG A 8 27.14 11.20 -30.67
CA ARG A 8 26.27 11.72 -29.63
C ARG A 8 24.85 11.88 -30.16
N VAL A 9 23.88 11.65 -29.29
CA VAL A 9 22.46 11.93 -29.57
C VAL A 9 22.26 13.45 -29.44
N THR A 10 21.84 14.11 -30.52
CA THR A 10 21.53 15.54 -30.49
C THR A 10 20.03 15.81 -30.50
N GLU A 11 19.25 14.87 -31.03
CA GLU A 11 17.80 14.92 -31.03
C GLU A 11 17.23 13.52 -30.82
N HIS A 12 16.12 13.42 -30.12
CA HIS A 12 15.37 12.21 -29.90
C HIS A 12 13.88 12.49 -30.06
N ASP A 13 13.30 11.86 -31.09
CA ASP A 13 11.86 11.90 -31.37
C ASP A 13 11.23 10.56 -31.06
N THR A 14 10.06 10.59 -30.43
CA THR A 14 9.23 9.41 -30.23
C THR A 14 8.03 9.41 -31.16
N SER A 15 7.52 8.22 -31.51
CA SER A 15 6.37 8.05 -32.41
C SER A 15 5.09 8.74 -31.93
N ASP A 16 5.04 9.10 -30.69
CA ASP A 16 3.91 9.73 -29.99
C ASP A 16 4.10 11.23 -29.74
N GLY A 17 5.18 11.80 -30.32
CA GLY A 17 5.39 13.23 -30.44
C GLY A 17 6.19 13.86 -29.30
N GLU A 18 6.90 13.08 -28.47
CA GLU A 18 7.95 13.65 -27.63
C GLU A 18 9.14 14.03 -28.50
N HIS A 19 9.74 15.15 -28.15
CA HIS A 19 10.92 15.68 -28.82
C HIS A 19 11.89 16.19 -27.76
N TYR A 20 13.11 15.68 -27.76
CA TYR A 20 14.19 16.09 -26.88
C TYR A 20 15.38 16.52 -27.72
N ARG A 21 15.92 17.69 -27.41
CA ARG A 21 17.15 18.21 -27.96
C ARG A 21 18.25 18.19 -26.90
N PHE A 22 19.43 17.70 -27.31
CA PHE A 22 20.61 17.58 -26.45
C PHE A 22 21.68 18.56 -26.91
N ASP A 23 22.07 19.47 -26.03
CA ASP A 23 23.13 20.45 -26.23
C ASP A 23 24.29 20.13 -25.29
N TYR A 24 25.49 19.92 -25.85
CA TYR A 24 26.70 19.55 -25.11
C TYR A 24 27.69 20.71 -25.12
N ASP A 25 28.08 21.20 -23.94
CA ASP A 25 29.18 22.15 -23.78
C ASP A 25 30.33 21.45 -23.07
N PHE A 26 31.28 20.93 -23.86
CA PHE A 26 32.44 20.22 -23.35
C PHE A 26 33.42 21.11 -22.57
N ALA A 27 33.46 22.43 -22.92
CA ALA A 27 34.35 23.38 -22.23
C ALA A 27 33.81 23.71 -20.82
N ALA A 28 32.51 23.80 -20.69
CA ALA A 28 31.84 24.01 -19.41
C ALA A 28 31.56 22.70 -18.66
N GLY A 29 31.78 21.53 -19.27
CA GLY A 29 31.43 20.22 -18.71
C GLY A 29 29.93 20.07 -18.46
N THR A 30 29.08 20.54 -19.40
CA THR A 30 27.62 20.48 -19.20
C THR A 30 26.89 19.79 -20.36
N THR A 31 25.76 19.16 -20.02
CA THR A 31 24.77 18.69 -20.98
C THR A 31 23.43 19.29 -20.62
N THR A 32 22.78 19.92 -21.59
CA THR A 32 21.42 20.44 -21.46
C THR A 32 20.48 19.63 -22.34
N VAL A 33 19.39 19.16 -21.79
CA VAL A 33 18.30 18.49 -22.53
C VAL A 33 17.09 19.39 -22.49
N THR A 34 16.57 19.75 -23.66
CA THR A 34 15.38 20.60 -23.78
C THR A 34 14.25 19.78 -24.38
N GLY A 35 13.11 19.70 -23.72
CA GLY A 35 11.92 19.07 -24.19
C GLY A 35 11.09 19.97 -25.10
N ARG A 36 10.02 19.42 -25.65
CA ARG A 36 9.18 20.06 -26.68
C ARG A 36 8.56 21.39 -26.25
N GLN A 37 8.25 21.55 -24.95
CA GLN A 37 7.63 22.79 -24.43
C GLN A 37 8.64 23.77 -23.87
N GLY A 38 9.94 23.49 -24.04
CA GLY A 38 11.02 24.32 -23.55
C GLY A 38 11.44 24.00 -22.09
N GLU A 39 10.88 22.95 -21.49
CA GLU A 39 11.36 22.42 -20.23
C GLU A 39 12.80 21.95 -20.41
N SER A 40 13.67 22.25 -19.43
CA SER A 40 15.11 22.06 -19.57
C SER A 40 15.71 21.40 -18.33
N TRP A 41 16.38 20.32 -18.57
CA TRP A 41 17.26 19.65 -17.60
C TRP A 41 18.69 19.98 -17.90
N GLN A 42 19.53 20.15 -16.85
CA GLN A 42 20.95 20.42 -17.04
C GLN A 42 21.77 19.58 -16.08
N TRP A 43 22.85 19.00 -16.60
CA TRP A 43 23.82 18.21 -15.83
C TRP A 43 25.19 18.86 -15.94
N TRP A 44 25.96 18.84 -14.86
CA TRP A 44 27.35 19.26 -14.79
C TRP A 44 28.19 18.04 -14.48
N TYR A 45 29.35 17.95 -15.07
CA TYR A 45 30.29 16.86 -14.95
C TYR A 45 31.65 17.38 -14.55
N ASP A 46 32.41 16.58 -13.78
CA ASP A 46 33.84 16.81 -13.56
C ASP A 46 34.67 16.32 -14.78
N ARG A 47 36.00 16.40 -14.62
CA ARG A 47 36.94 15.97 -15.70
C ARG A 47 36.91 14.48 -15.98
N GLU A 48 36.43 13.68 -15.05
CA GLU A 48 36.31 12.22 -15.13
C GLU A 48 34.91 11.76 -15.54
N THR A 49 34.04 12.72 -15.89
CA THR A 49 32.66 12.55 -16.37
C THR A 49 31.63 12.13 -15.32
N TYR A 50 31.94 12.28 -14.03
CA TYR A 50 30.96 12.09 -12.97
C TYR A 50 30.05 13.30 -12.83
N ILE A 51 28.76 13.07 -12.56
CA ILE A 51 27.78 14.12 -12.39
C ILE A 51 28.04 14.85 -11.07
N THR A 52 28.41 16.14 -11.14
CA THR A 52 28.62 17.00 -9.95
C THR A 52 27.37 17.80 -9.58
N ALA A 53 26.51 18.07 -10.55
CA ALA A 53 25.22 18.72 -10.28
C ALA A 53 24.17 18.34 -11.33
N HIS A 54 22.92 18.45 -10.94
CA HIS A 54 21.75 18.30 -11.84
C HIS A 54 20.70 19.35 -11.49
N ARG A 55 20.17 20.02 -12.51
CA ARG A 55 19.04 20.95 -12.37
C ARG A 55 17.83 20.44 -13.09
N THR A 56 16.69 20.41 -12.40
CA THR A 56 15.39 20.05 -12.96
C THR A 56 14.75 21.24 -13.70
N PRO A 57 13.74 21.03 -14.57
CA PRO A 57 13.02 22.09 -15.25
C PRO A 57 12.37 23.11 -14.30
N GLY A 58 11.91 22.69 -13.13
CA GLY A 58 11.36 23.53 -12.09
C GLY A 58 12.41 24.31 -11.29
N GLY A 59 13.71 24.14 -11.60
CA GLY A 59 14.81 24.83 -10.96
C GLY A 59 15.41 24.10 -9.75
N GLY A 60 14.88 22.94 -9.37
CA GLY A 60 15.42 22.11 -8.29
C GLY A 60 16.87 21.72 -8.58
N MET A 61 17.78 21.96 -7.63
CA MET A 61 19.21 21.73 -7.79
C MET A 61 19.67 20.60 -6.89
N TYR A 62 20.33 19.61 -7.48
CA TYR A 62 21.06 18.54 -6.81
C TYR A 62 22.55 18.78 -6.97
N ARG A 63 23.37 18.52 -5.93
CA ARG A 63 24.83 18.53 -6.02
C ARG A 63 25.40 17.28 -5.39
N PHE A 64 26.46 16.76 -5.99
CA PHE A 64 27.11 15.52 -5.60
C PHE A 64 28.57 15.78 -5.31
N THR A 65 29.07 15.25 -4.19
CA THR A 65 30.48 15.25 -3.84
C THR A 65 30.91 13.80 -3.66
N TYR A 66 32.05 13.45 -4.21
CA TYR A 66 32.56 12.07 -4.26
C TYR A 66 33.86 11.93 -3.44
N ASN A 67 34.17 10.74 -2.96
CA ASN A 67 35.48 10.38 -2.44
C ASN A 67 36.46 10.07 -3.60
N GLU A 68 37.71 9.68 -3.26
CA GLU A 68 38.74 9.34 -4.23
C GLU A 68 38.39 8.09 -5.07
N ASP A 69 37.55 7.19 -4.56
CA ASP A 69 37.04 6.00 -5.25
C ASP A 69 35.71 6.25 -6.00
N HIS A 70 35.29 7.52 -6.12
CA HIS A 70 34.09 7.97 -6.85
C HIS A 70 32.75 7.51 -6.24
N PHE A 71 32.69 7.23 -4.95
CA PHE A 71 31.45 7.03 -4.24
C PHE A 71 30.91 8.36 -3.67
N PRO A 72 29.59 8.63 -3.76
CA PRO A 72 29.03 9.87 -3.28
C PRO A 72 29.11 9.97 -1.75
N VAL A 73 29.85 10.96 -1.24
CA VAL A 73 29.99 11.24 0.20
C VAL A 73 29.00 12.29 0.69
N ASN A 74 28.53 13.16 -0.20
CA ASN A 74 27.48 14.13 0.12
C ASN A 74 26.59 14.38 -1.09
N ILE A 75 25.28 14.38 -0.83
CA ILE A 75 24.25 14.71 -1.82
C ILE A 75 23.45 15.88 -1.26
N GLU A 76 23.57 17.06 -1.90
CA GLU A 76 22.69 18.20 -1.64
C GLU A 76 21.43 18.06 -2.50
N LEU A 77 20.28 18.03 -1.85
CA LEU A 77 18.95 17.95 -2.46
C LEU A 77 18.37 19.36 -2.66
N PRO A 78 17.34 19.56 -3.51
CA PRO A 78 16.63 20.83 -3.63
C PRO A 78 16.19 21.36 -2.26
N GLY A 79 16.33 22.68 -2.05
CA GLY A 79 16.07 23.32 -0.75
C GLY A 79 17.24 23.26 0.23
N GLY A 80 18.44 22.84 -0.21
CA GLY A 80 19.67 22.83 0.61
C GLY A 80 19.76 21.72 1.64
N ARG A 81 18.94 20.69 1.51
CA ARG A 81 18.93 19.49 2.38
C ARG A 81 20.07 18.56 1.97
N THR A 82 20.76 17.96 2.92
CA THR A 82 21.92 17.13 2.64
C THR A 82 21.78 15.71 3.19
N VAL A 83 22.25 14.74 2.42
CA VAL A 83 22.47 13.35 2.86
C VAL A 83 23.97 13.08 2.74
N ALA A 84 24.59 12.57 3.82
CA ALA A 84 26.00 12.26 3.82
C ALA A 84 26.25 10.78 4.09
N TYR A 85 27.32 10.24 3.48
CA TYR A 85 27.70 8.83 3.57
C TYR A 85 29.17 8.72 3.98
N GLU A 86 29.47 7.76 4.85
CA GLU A 86 30.83 7.32 5.15
C GLU A 86 31.00 5.85 4.74
N TYR A 87 32.18 5.51 4.26
CA TYR A 87 32.48 4.18 3.69
C TYR A 87 33.64 3.53 4.43
N ASP A 88 33.65 2.20 4.46
CA ASP A 88 34.81 1.43 4.89
C ASP A 88 35.83 1.27 3.74
N ILE A 89 36.94 0.58 4.02
CA ILE A 89 38.02 0.34 3.04
C ILE A 89 37.60 -0.55 1.86
N GLN A 90 36.41 -1.16 1.92
CA GLN A 90 35.81 -1.97 0.86
C GLN A 90 34.69 -1.21 0.13
N ASN A 91 34.59 0.10 0.37
CA ASN A 91 33.59 0.98 -0.22
C ASN A 91 32.13 0.61 0.13
N ARG A 92 31.90 -0.01 1.30
CA ARG A 92 30.57 -0.28 1.83
C ARG A 92 30.15 0.84 2.77
N VAL A 93 28.90 1.28 2.71
CA VAL A 93 28.37 2.33 3.58
C VAL A 93 28.38 1.88 5.04
N VAL A 94 29.11 2.58 5.91
CA VAL A 94 29.16 2.35 7.36
C VAL A 94 28.41 3.39 8.15
N LYS A 95 28.11 4.55 7.54
CA LYS A 95 27.33 5.60 8.18
C LYS A 95 26.57 6.40 7.14
N THR A 96 25.32 6.67 7.46
CA THR A 96 24.46 7.59 6.70
C THR A 96 23.96 8.68 7.64
N THR A 97 24.10 9.95 7.23
CA THR A 97 23.52 11.10 7.94
C THR A 97 22.42 11.69 7.07
N ASP A 98 21.21 11.74 7.57
CA ASP A 98 20.06 12.27 6.83
C ASP A 98 19.93 13.80 6.94
N PRO A 99 18.98 14.44 6.24
CA PRO A 99 18.78 15.88 6.25
C PRO A 99 18.44 16.50 7.61
N GLU A 100 17.96 15.73 8.58
CA GLU A 100 17.73 16.17 9.97
C GLU A 100 18.96 15.93 10.87
N GLY A 101 20.08 15.45 10.31
CA GLY A 101 21.30 15.13 11.04
C GLY A 101 21.22 13.81 11.82
N ARG A 102 20.18 12.98 11.59
CA ARG A 102 20.10 11.67 12.23
C ARG A 102 21.08 10.72 11.56
N VAL A 103 21.73 9.93 12.38
CA VAL A 103 22.78 9.01 11.92
C VAL A 103 22.31 7.58 12.00
N THR A 104 22.48 6.82 10.92
CA THR A 104 22.38 5.36 10.89
C THR A 104 23.79 4.81 10.70
N GLN A 105 24.19 3.92 11.58
CA GLN A 105 25.46 3.19 11.43
C GLN A 105 25.19 1.76 10.96
N THR A 106 26.05 1.28 10.07
CA THR A 106 26.01 -0.10 9.58
C THR A 106 27.38 -0.73 9.88
N GLN A 107 27.37 -1.83 10.59
CA GLN A 107 28.55 -2.62 10.85
C GLN A 107 28.53 -3.86 9.94
N TRP A 108 29.61 -4.08 9.22
CA TRP A 108 29.81 -5.21 8.33
C TRP A 108 30.72 -6.23 9.02
N ASN A 109 30.33 -7.50 9.02
CA ASN A 109 31.07 -8.58 9.67
C ASN A 109 31.63 -9.54 8.60
N GLY A 110 32.95 -9.68 8.54
CA GLY A 110 33.64 -10.63 7.68
C GLY A 110 33.54 -10.38 6.17
N GLU A 111 33.82 -11.39 5.40
CA GLU A 111 33.72 -11.38 3.93
C GLU A 111 32.26 -11.44 3.43
N PHE A 112 31.35 -11.92 4.27
CA PHE A 112 29.95 -12.13 3.97
C PHE A 112 29.07 -11.39 5.00
N ASP A 113 28.60 -10.30 4.63
CA ASP A 113 27.48 -9.47 5.00
C ASP A 113 26.66 -9.81 6.25
N GLU A 114 27.29 -9.90 7.42
CA GLU A 114 26.57 -9.72 8.68
C GLU A 114 26.33 -8.21 8.86
N ILE A 115 25.08 -7.73 8.70
CA ILE A 115 24.75 -6.32 8.81
C ILE A 115 24.06 -6.08 10.15
N THR A 116 24.69 -5.29 11.01
CA THR A 116 24.03 -4.74 12.18
C THR A 116 23.70 -3.28 11.90
N ARG A 117 22.43 -2.91 11.79
CA ARG A 117 21.99 -1.52 11.66
C ARG A 117 21.62 -0.97 13.02
N THR A 118 22.24 0.16 13.39
CA THR A 118 21.86 0.93 14.58
C THR A 118 21.27 2.25 14.13
N ALA A 119 20.01 2.52 14.53
CA ALA A 119 19.52 3.88 14.54
C ALA A 119 20.09 4.55 15.80
N LEU A 120 20.92 5.58 15.64
CA LEU A 120 21.60 6.23 16.74
C LEU A 120 20.66 6.89 17.73
N ASP A 121 20.96 6.70 18.97
CA ASP A 121 20.54 7.25 20.24
C ASP A 121 19.53 6.45 21.07
N ASP A 122 18.93 5.37 20.59
CA ASP A 122 17.88 4.67 21.34
C ASP A 122 18.10 3.16 21.52
N ASP A 123 19.30 2.67 21.40
CA ASP A 123 19.61 1.21 21.50
C ASP A 123 18.81 0.33 20.49
N ALA A 124 18.22 0.94 19.47
CA ALA A 124 17.48 0.20 18.45
C ALA A 124 18.46 -0.45 17.46
N VAL A 125 18.67 -1.74 17.61
CA VAL A 125 19.63 -2.51 16.83
C VAL A 125 18.92 -3.63 16.07
N TRP A 126 19.02 -3.62 14.76
CA TRP A 126 18.61 -4.73 13.88
C TRP A 126 19.83 -5.53 13.48
N LYS A 127 19.74 -6.85 13.53
CA LYS A 127 20.83 -7.76 13.16
C LYS A 127 20.33 -8.70 12.08
N THR A 128 21.13 -8.87 11.03
CA THR A 128 20.88 -9.87 9.98
C THR A 128 22.10 -10.75 9.83
N GLN A 129 21.90 -12.06 9.88
CA GLN A 129 22.92 -13.07 9.63
C GLN A 129 22.67 -13.69 8.26
N TYR A 130 23.75 -13.96 7.54
CA TYR A 130 23.70 -14.48 6.19
C TYR A 130 24.42 -15.83 6.09
N ASN A 131 24.01 -16.66 5.13
CA ASN A 131 24.77 -17.86 4.77
C ASN A 131 25.96 -17.51 3.85
N ALA A 132 26.74 -18.52 3.47
CA ALA A 132 27.89 -18.36 2.58
C ALA A 132 27.54 -17.88 1.15
N HIS A 133 26.24 -17.83 0.80
CA HIS A 133 25.75 -17.34 -0.49
C HIS A 133 25.18 -15.91 -0.41
N GLY A 134 25.32 -15.23 0.75
CA GLY A 134 24.79 -13.88 0.96
C GLY A 134 23.27 -13.83 1.14
N GLN A 135 22.63 -14.95 1.50
CA GLN A 135 21.20 -14.99 1.76
C GLN A 135 20.93 -14.86 3.25
N PRO A 136 19.94 -14.04 3.70
CA PRO A 136 19.63 -13.88 5.11
C PRO A 136 19.10 -15.18 5.70
N VAL A 137 19.70 -15.67 6.79
CA VAL A 137 19.26 -16.88 7.51
C VAL A 137 18.60 -16.54 8.84
N GLN A 138 18.89 -15.36 9.38
CA GLN A 138 18.28 -14.89 10.62
C GLN A 138 18.21 -13.35 10.64
N GLU A 139 17.07 -12.84 11.05
CA GLU A 139 16.87 -11.43 11.36
C GLU A 139 16.46 -11.29 12.82
N THR A 140 17.05 -10.33 13.53
CA THR A 140 16.71 -10.01 14.91
C THR A 140 16.38 -8.53 15.02
N ASP A 141 15.23 -8.21 15.56
CA ASP A 141 14.80 -6.83 15.77
C ASP A 141 15.34 -6.25 17.11
N PRO A 142 15.13 -4.95 17.38
CA PRO A 142 15.60 -4.30 18.60
C PRO A 142 15.04 -4.87 19.91
N GLU A 143 13.89 -5.55 19.88
CA GLU A 143 13.30 -6.24 21.03
C GLU A 143 13.79 -7.69 21.18
N GLY A 144 14.69 -8.14 20.28
CA GLY A 144 15.24 -9.49 20.31
C GLY A 144 14.34 -10.55 19.67
N ARG A 145 13.30 -10.15 18.93
CA ARG A 145 12.43 -11.06 18.19
C ARG A 145 13.17 -11.58 16.97
N VAL A 146 13.16 -12.90 16.78
CA VAL A 146 13.98 -13.58 15.75
C VAL A 146 13.08 -14.17 14.67
N THR A 147 13.39 -13.86 13.41
CA THR A 147 12.84 -14.56 12.23
C THR A 147 13.98 -15.36 11.59
N GLN A 148 13.73 -16.62 11.25
CA GLN A 148 14.70 -17.52 10.63
C GLN A 148 14.24 -17.93 9.23
N TYR A 149 15.21 -18.12 8.35
CA TYR A 149 15.00 -18.52 6.95
C TYR A 149 15.86 -19.74 6.61
N ALA A 150 15.29 -20.67 5.87
CA ALA A 150 16.04 -21.78 5.29
C ALA A 150 15.88 -21.82 3.78
N TYR A 151 16.92 -22.30 3.09
CA TYR A 151 17.00 -22.35 1.64
C TYR A 151 17.30 -23.77 1.18
N ASP A 152 16.79 -24.14 0.02
CA ASP A 152 17.13 -25.39 -0.63
C ASP A 152 18.51 -25.33 -1.32
N GLU A 153 18.91 -26.42 -1.96
CA GLU A 153 20.21 -26.50 -2.69
C GLU A 153 20.29 -25.56 -3.90
N GLN A 154 19.15 -25.10 -4.41
CA GLN A 154 19.03 -24.13 -5.51
C GLN A 154 19.01 -22.68 -5.02
N GLY A 155 19.04 -22.46 -3.71
CA GLY A 155 19.00 -21.13 -3.11
C GLY A 155 17.59 -20.52 -3.00
N GLN A 156 16.55 -21.32 -3.12
CA GLN A 156 15.17 -20.87 -2.95
C GLN A 156 14.74 -21.01 -1.49
N MET A 157 14.03 -20.00 -0.98
CA MET A 157 13.56 -20.02 0.42
C MET A 157 12.51 -21.11 0.61
N CYS A 158 12.88 -22.22 1.25
CA CYS A 158 12.01 -23.35 1.49
C CYS A 158 11.26 -23.28 2.83
N SER A 159 11.73 -22.47 3.80
CA SER A 159 10.96 -22.18 5.00
C SER A 159 11.29 -20.84 5.64
N ARG A 160 10.31 -20.29 6.35
CA ARG A 160 10.46 -19.12 7.22
C ARG A 160 9.80 -19.40 8.57
N THR A 161 10.57 -19.30 9.66
CA THR A 161 10.05 -19.41 11.03
C THR A 161 10.00 -18.01 11.65
N ASP A 162 8.83 -17.60 12.08
CA ASP A 162 8.60 -16.29 12.71
C ASP A 162 9.00 -16.26 14.18
N ALA A 163 8.93 -15.10 14.80
CA ALA A 163 9.33 -14.89 16.20
C ALA A 163 8.43 -15.61 17.24
N ALA A 164 7.25 -16.08 16.86
CA ALA A 164 6.39 -16.92 17.69
C ALA A 164 6.64 -18.42 17.49
N GLY A 165 7.55 -18.80 16.59
CA GLY A 165 7.86 -20.18 16.23
C GLY A 165 6.97 -20.78 15.16
N GLY A 166 6.06 -20.01 14.58
CA GLY A 166 5.23 -20.41 13.44
C GLY A 166 6.06 -20.56 12.18
N THR A 167 5.99 -21.73 11.50
CA THR A 167 6.80 -22.02 10.32
C THR A 167 5.93 -22.11 9.09
N VAL A 168 6.23 -21.27 8.10
CA VAL A 168 5.71 -21.35 6.73
C VAL A 168 6.69 -22.19 5.91
N VAL A 169 6.16 -23.10 5.06
CA VAL A 169 6.95 -23.96 4.20
C VAL A 169 6.55 -23.76 2.74
N THR A 170 7.56 -23.60 1.87
CA THR A 170 7.38 -23.52 0.42
C THR A 170 8.08 -24.68 -0.26
N ALA A 171 7.50 -25.21 -1.31
CA ALA A 171 8.10 -26.23 -2.13
C ALA A 171 8.14 -25.79 -3.59
N PHE A 172 9.22 -26.13 -4.29
CA PHE A 172 9.48 -25.74 -5.66
C PHE A 172 9.72 -26.98 -6.53
N ASP A 173 9.50 -26.85 -7.83
CA ASP A 173 9.91 -27.85 -8.82
C ASP A 173 11.36 -27.64 -9.26
N SER A 174 11.83 -28.50 -10.16
CA SER A 174 13.21 -28.44 -10.70
C SER A 174 13.49 -27.20 -11.55
N ARG A 175 12.46 -26.41 -11.93
CA ARG A 175 12.57 -25.15 -12.67
C ARG A 175 12.53 -23.93 -11.75
N GLY A 176 12.36 -24.14 -10.43
CA GLY A 176 12.25 -23.06 -9.46
C GLY A 176 10.87 -22.47 -9.30
N GLN A 177 9.84 -23.12 -9.80
CA GLN A 177 8.47 -22.68 -9.69
C GLN A 177 7.82 -23.24 -8.42
N MET A 178 7.12 -22.38 -7.68
CA MET A 178 6.45 -22.81 -6.44
C MET A 178 5.33 -23.82 -6.77
N THR A 179 5.40 -25.00 -6.17
CA THR A 179 4.38 -26.06 -6.30
C THR A 179 3.46 -26.14 -5.09
N ARG A 180 3.93 -25.70 -3.91
CA ARG A 180 3.14 -25.70 -2.68
C ARG A 180 3.57 -24.60 -1.73
N TYR A 181 2.60 -23.98 -1.11
CA TYR A 181 2.74 -23.11 0.04
C TYR A 181 1.97 -23.72 1.21
N THR A 182 2.61 -23.86 2.37
CA THR A 182 1.95 -24.32 3.61
C THR A 182 2.15 -23.27 4.68
N ASP A 183 1.07 -22.76 5.24
CA ASP A 183 1.11 -21.78 6.30
C ASP A 183 1.53 -22.39 7.65
N CYS A 184 1.74 -21.55 8.66
CA CYS A 184 2.11 -21.98 10.01
C CYS A 184 1.02 -22.76 10.75
N SER A 185 -0.20 -22.82 10.23
CA SER A 185 -1.31 -23.65 10.73
C SER A 185 -1.43 -24.99 10.00
N GLY A 186 -0.52 -25.28 9.07
CA GLY A 186 -0.50 -26.51 8.28
C GLY A 186 -1.48 -26.51 7.10
N ARG A 187 -2.04 -25.36 6.71
CA ARG A 187 -2.93 -25.23 5.57
C ARG A 187 -2.12 -25.05 4.29
N SER A 188 -2.42 -25.86 3.27
CA SER A 188 -1.64 -25.87 2.04
C SER A 188 -2.41 -25.38 0.84
N THR A 189 -1.76 -24.58 0.00
CA THR A 189 -2.19 -24.20 -1.35
C THR A 189 -1.24 -24.82 -2.36
N GLY A 190 -1.76 -25.51 -3.37
CA GLY A 190 -1.01 -26.16 -4.44
C GLY A 190 -1.05 -25.32 -5.73
N TYR A 191 0.03 -25.36 -6.50
CA TYR A 191 0.23 -24.63 -7.75
C TYR A 191 0.76 -25.58 -8.84
N ASP A 192 0.10 -25.62 -9.99
CA ASP A 192 0.56 -26.37 -11.16
C ASP A 192 0.92 -25.37 -12.28
N HIS A 193 2.00 -25.65 -12.99
CA HIS A 193 2.49 -24.83 -14.10
C HIS A 193 2.56 -25.64 -15.38
N ASP A 194 2.50 -24.98 -16.54
CA ASP A 194 2.74 -25.59 -17.83
C ASP A 194 4.24 -25.65 -18.19
N GLU A 195 4.54 -26.13 -19.40
CA GLU A 195 5.91 -26.24 -19.89
C GLU A 195 6.60 -24.88 -20.09
N ASP A 196 5.83 -23.83 -20.35
CA ASP A 196 6.30 -22.47 -20.53
C ASP A 196 6.45 -21.71 -19.20
N GLY A 197 6.02 -22.32 -18.07
CA GLY A 197 6.13 -21.74 -16.74
C GLY A 197 4.91 -20.94 -16.29
N ASN A 198 3.82 -20.96 -17.05
CA ASN A 198 2.62 -20.24 -16.67
C ASN A 198 1.83 -21.02 -15.61
N LEU A 199 1.28 -20.33 -14.63
CA LEU A 199 0.44 -20.93 -13.56
C LEU A 199 -0.91 -21.38 -14.13
N THR A 200 -1.13 -22.68 -14.28
CA THR A 200 -2.37 -23.23 -14.89
C THR A 200 -3.43 -23.61 -13.89
N ARG A 201 -3.02 -23.88 -12.63
CA ARG A 201 -3.95 -24.35 -11.60
C ARG A 201 -3.52 -23.92 -10.21
N VAL A 202 -4.48 -23.45 -9.43
CA VAL A 202 -4.34 -23.22 -7.99
C VAL A 202 -5.35 -24.06 -7.26
N THR A 203 -4.91 -24.84 -6.26
CA THR A 203 -5.77 -25.62 -5.37
C THR A 203 -5.63 -25.08 -3.96
N ASP A 204 -6.69 -24.54 -3.39
CA ASP A 204 -6.70 -24.01 -2.04
C ASP A 204 -6.76 -25.09 -0.96
N ALA A 205 -6.68 -24.67 0.32
CA ALA A 205 -6.70 -25.57 1.47
C ALA A 205 -8.03 -26.33 1.67
N GLU A 206 -9.11 -25.94 0.99
CA GLU A 206 -10.39 -26.64 0.98
C GLU A 206 -10.56 -27.55 -0.26
N GLY A 207 -9.52 -27.61 -1.11
CA GLY A 207 -9.54 -28.39 -2.36
C GLY A 207 -10.27 -27.71 -3.51
N LYS A 208 -10.67 -26.45 -3.37
CA LYS A 208 -11.24 -25.66 -4.46
C LYS A 208 -10.17 -25.33 -5.49
N VAL A 209 -10.53 -25.38 -6.76
CA VAL A 209 -9.57 -25.27 -7.86
C VAL A 209 -9.91 -24.11 -8.77
N VAL A 210 -8.96 -23.21 -8.94
CA VAL A 210 -8.92 -22.21 -10.01
C VAL A 210 -8.08 -22.75 -11.17
N ARG A 211 -8.55 -22.62 -12.42
CA ARG A 211 -7.80 -22.97 -13.63
C ARG A 211 -7.62 -21.76 -14.54
N ILE A 212 -6.42 -21.62 -15.07
CA ILE A 212 -6.03 -20.51 -15.92
C ILE A 212 -5.54 -21.07 -17.26
N SER A 213 -6.00 -20.51 -18.38
CA SER A 213 -5.44 -20.78 -19.70
C SER A 213 -4.82 -19.51 -20.29
N TYR A 214 -3.86 -19.69 -21.16
CA TYR A 214 -3.04 -18.62 -21.72
C TYR A 214 -3.11 -18.60 -23.25
N ASN A 215 -2.94 -17.43 -23.82
CA ASN A 215 -2.76 -17.29 -25.26
C ASN A 215 -1.29 -17.58 -25.65
N ARG A 216 -0.99 -17.51 -26.96
CA ARG A 216 0.38 -17.77 -27.47
C ARG A 216 1.45 -16.80 -26.99
N LEU A 217 1.08 -15.68 -26.40
CA LEU A 217 1.98 -14.67 -25.82
C LEU A 217 2.18 -14.85 -24.32
N GLY A 218 1.65 -15.93 -23.73
CA GLY A 218 1.73 -16.14 -22.27
C GLY A 218 0.81 -15.22 -21.47
N LEU A 219 -0.19 -14.59 -22.10
CA LEU A 219 -1.15 -13.75 -21.42
C LEU A 219 -2.42 -14.53 -21.07
N PRO A 220 -3.01 -14.37 -19.86
CA PRO A 220 -4.22 -15.11 -19.46
C PRO A 220 -5.37 -14.90 -20.44
N GLU A 221 -5.96 -15.98 -20.94
CA GLU A 221 -7.11 -15.94 -21.83
C GLU A 221 -8.40 -16.29 -21.11
N THR A 222 -8.35 -17.31 -20.23
CA THR A 222 -9.50 -17.67 -19.38
C THR A 222 -9.09 -17.96 -17.96
N VAL A 223 -9.95 -17.59 -17.02
CA VAL A 223 -9.86 -17.99 -15.61
C VAL A 223 -11.15 -18.64 -15.20
N ASN A 224 -11.08 -19.89 -14.69
CA ASN A 224 -12.21 -20.67 -14.23
C ASN A 224 -12.15 -20.78 -12.70
N SER A 225 -13.03 -20.09 -12.00
CA SER A 225 -13.17 -20.14 -10.55
C SER A 225 -14.07 -21.31 -10.08
N PRO A 226 -14.00 -21.74 -8.80
CA PRO A 226 -14.75 -22.89 -8.28
C PRO A 226 -16.27 -22.75 -8.41
N GLY A 227 -16.82 -21.55 -8.31
CA GLY A 227 -18.25 -21.24 -8.40
C GLY A 227 -18.85 -21.35 -9.80
N LYS A 228 -18.16 -21.95 -10.78
CA LYS A 228 -18.53 -22.09 -12.20
C LYS A 228 -18.39 -20.82 -13.02
N GLN A 229 -17.69 -19.82 -12.56
CA GLN A 229 -17.47 -18.60 -13.30
C GLN A 229 -16.25 -18.71 -14.20
N GLN A 230 -16.44 -18.47 -15.51
CA GLN A 230 -15.36 -18.36 -16.47
C GLN A 230 -15.23 -16.93 -16.94
N ASP A 231 -14.15 -16.30 -16.55
CA ASP A 231 -13.76 -15.00 -17.06
C ASP A 231 -12.91 -15.16 -18.33
N ARG A 232 -13.10 -14.28 -19.30
CA ARG A 232 -12.30 -14.22 -20.54
C ARG A 232 -11.65 -12.86 -20.70
N TYR A 233 -10.39 -12.89 -21.08
CA TYR A 233 -9.57 -11.71 -21.27
C TYR A 233 -9.11 -11.62 -22.73
N THR A 234 -9.09 -10.42 -23.26
CA THR A 234 -8.46 -10.14 -24.57
C THR A 234 -7.41 -9.04 -24.41
N TRP A 235 -6.41 -9.09 -25.26
CA TRP A 235 -5.24 -8.26 -25.19
C TRP A 235 -4.98 -7.59 -26.54
N ASN A 236 -4.46 -6.37 -26.51
CA ASN A 236 -4.04 -5.69 -27.74
C ASN A 236 -2.62 -6.13 -28.14
N ALA A 237 -2.12 -5.58 -29.26
CA ALA A 237 -0.79 -5.91 -29.78
C ALA A 237 0.38 -5.49 -28.88
N LEU A 238 0.14 -4.59 -27.90
CA LEU A 238 1.13 -4.18 -26.89
C LEU A 238 1.08 -5.06 -25.63
N GLY A 239 0.24 -6.11 -25.59
CA GLY A 239 0.07 -6.93 -24.40
C GLY A 239 -0.77 -6.26 -23.30
N LEU A 240 -1.49 -5.18 -23.60
CA LEU A 240 -2.37 -4.51 -22.66
C LEU A 240 -3.78 -5.06 -22.78
N MET A 241 -4.47 -5.26 -21.64
CA MET A 241 -5.81 -5.83 -21.58
C MET A 241 -6.81 -4.94 -22.31
N SER A 242 -7.46 -5.47 -23.34
CA SER A 242 -8.45 -4.75 -24.15
C SER A 242 -9.89 -5.04 -23.76
N SER A 243 -10.19 -6.23 -23.24
CA SER A 243 -11.50 -6.53 -22.66
C SER A 243 -11.43 -7.65 -21.60
N HIS A 244 -12.36 -7.58 -20.68
CA HIS A 244 -12.69 -8.63 -19.72
C HIS A 244 -14.17 -8.96 -19.84
N ARG A 245 -14.48 -10.20 -20.14
CA ARG A 245 -15.85 -10.72 -20.22
C ARG A 245 -16.08 -11.70 -19.10
N ARG A 246 -17.07 -11.43 -18.28
CA ARG A 246 -17.55 -12.35 -17.24
C ARG A 246 -18.52 -13.38 -17.81
N ILE A 247 -18.72 -14.50 -17.10
CA ILE A 247 -19.69 -15.53 -17.46
C ILE A 247 -21.11 -15.00 -17.63
N THR A 248 -21.48 -13.96 -16.89
CA THR A 248 -22.77 -13.27 -17.00
C THR A 248 -22.99 -12.61 -18.36
N GLY A 249 -21.94 -12.56 -19.20
CA GLY A 249 -21.93 -11.89 -20.49
C GLY A 249 -21.62 -10.41 -20.41
N SER A 250 -21.47 -9.85 -19.21
CA SER A 250 -21.03 -8.48 -19.03
C SER A 250 -19.59 -8.31 -19.53
N VAL A 251 -19.28 -7.14 -20.08
CA VAL A 251 -18.00 -6.86 -20.72
C VAL A 251 -17.52 -5.48 -20.31
N GLU A 252 -16.36 -5.45 -19.69
CA GLU A 252 -15.55 -4.25 -19.54
C GLU A 252 -14.53 -4.15 -20.67
N SER A 253 -14.16 -2.94 -21.07
CA SER A 253 -13.17 -2.75 -22.13
C SER A 253 -12.30 -1.52 -21.87
N TRP A 254 -11.05 -1.62 -22.33
CA TRP A 254 -10.02 -0.59 -22.18
C TRP A 254 -9.47 -0.21 -23.55
N ARG A 255 -9.26 1.07 -23.74
CA ARG A 255 -8.59 1.62 -24.91
C ARG A 255 -7.38 2.41 -24.46
N TYR A 256 -6.32 2.33 -25.22
CA TYR A 256 -5.04 2.95 -24.87
C TYR A 256 -4.61 3.93 -25.96
N THR A 257 -3.81 4.89 -25.56
CA THR A 257 -3.08 5.75 -26.50
C THR A 257 -2.01 4.92 -27.22
N PRO A 258 -1.40 5.42 -28.30
CA PRO A 258 -0.25 4.76 -28.94
C PRO A 258 0.93 4.51 -27.98
N ARG A 259 1.05 5.28 -26.89
CA ARG A 259 2.02 5.11 -25.81
C ARG A 259 1.67 4.01 -24.82
N GLY A 260 0.53 3.37 -24.94
CA GLY A 260 0.05 2.42 -23.94
C GLY A 260 -0.58 3.07 -22.70
N LEU A 261 -0.81 4.39 -22.67
CA LEU A 261 -1.53 5.05 -21.59
C LEU A 261 -3.04 4.79 -21.71
N LEU A 262 -3.75 4.60 -20.61
CA LEU A 262 -5.18 4.33 -20.60
C LEU A 262 -5.97 5.54 -21.13
N ALA A 263 -6.54 5.43 -22.33
CA ALA A 263 -7.32 6.51 -22.94
C ALA A 263 -8.81 6.45 -22.54
N ALA A 264 -9.36 5.24 -22.41
CA ALA A 264 -10.74 5.07 -22.00
C ALA A 264 -10.95 3.70 -21.33
N HIS A 265 -11.83 3.66 -20.35
CA HIS A 265 -12.40 2.45 -19.76
C HIS A 265 -13.92 2.51 -19.93
N THR A 266 -14.49 1.46 -20.47
CA THR A 266 -15.94 1.28 -20.57
C THR A 266 -16.33 0.15 -19.64
N ASP A 267 -17.16 0.45 -18.66
CA ASP A 267 -17.65 -0.54 -17.70
C ASP A 267 -18.73 -1.46 -18.29
N GLU A 268 -19.18 -2.41 -17.49
CA GLU A 268 -20.18 -3.41 -17.87
C GLU A 268 -21.52 -2.78 -18.29
N GLU A 269 -21.83 -1.58 -17.79
CA GLU A 269 -23.03 -0.83 -18.10
C GLU A 269 -22.88 0.19 -19.24
N LYS A 270 -21.79 0.09 -19.98
CA LYS A 270 -21.45 0.93 -21.13
C LYS A 270 -21.18 2.40 -20.80
N ARG A 271 -20.82 2.70 -19.54
CA ARG A 271 -20.35 4.04 -19.20
C ARG A 271 -18.86 4.12 -19.47
N GLU A 272 -18.45 5.21 -20.07
CA GLU A 272 -17.07 5.42 -20.45
C GLU A 272 -16.42 6.50 -19.60
N THR A 273 -15.36 6.13 -18.89
CA THR A 273 -14.41 7.06 -18.28
C THR A 273 -13.27 7.30 -19.25
N ARG A 274 -12.92 8.56 -19.51
CA ARG A 274 -11.88 8.97 -20.47
C ARG A 274 -10.79 9.76 -19.79
N TRP A 275 -9.54 9.49 -20.19
CA TRP A 275 -8.36 10.24 -19.78
C TRP A 275 -7.77 10.99 -20.96
N GLN A 276 -7.37 12.23 -20.71
CA GLN A 276 -6.59 13.03 -21.64
C GLN A 276 -5.25 13.34 -20.99
N TYR A 277 -4.21 13.32 -21.77
CA TYR A 277 -2.84 13.47 -21.28
C TYR A 277 -2.19 14.70 -21.88
N THR A 278 -1.25 15.29 -21.14
CA THR A 278 -0.29 16.24 -21.70
C THR A 278 0.66 15.52 -22.66
N PRO A 279 1.43 16.24 -23.49
CA PRO A 279 2.45 15.62 -24.31
C PRO A 279 3.47 14.78 -23.52
N GLU A 280 3.75 15.14 -22.25
CA GLU A 280 4.65 14.41 -21.35
C GLU A 280 3.99 13.18 -20.67
N GLY A 281 2.76 12.84 -21.06
CA GLY A 281 2.06 11.66 -20.55
C GLY A 281 1.39 11.83 -19.19
N ARG A 282 1.22 13.07 -18.68
CA ARG A 282 0.53 13.35 -17.43
C ARG A 282 -0.96 13.55 -17.65
N VAL A 283 -1.80 13.13 -16.72
CA VAL A 283 -3.26 13.31 -16.84
C VAL A 283 -3.59 14.81 -16.84
N ALA A 284 -4.11 15.32 -17.95
CA ALA A 284 -4.58 16.71 -18.10
C ALA A 284 -6.08 16.84 -17.81
N ALA A 285 -6.87 15.82 -18.17
CA ALA A 285 -8.29 15.77 -17.85
C ALA A 285 -8.78 14.34 -17.67
N LEU A 286 -9.80 14.19 -16.84
CA LEU A 286 -10.56 12.97 -16.65
C LEU A 286 -12.04 13.29 -16.82
N THR A 287 -12.72 12.55 -17.68
CA THR A 287 -14.18 12.61 -17.82
C THR A 287 -14.75 11.32 -17.29
N ASN A 288 -15.57 11.37 -16.24
CA ASN A 288 -16.18 10.19 -15.66
C ASN A 288 -17.38 9.67 -16.46
N GLY A 289 -17.91 8.50 -16.09
CA GLY A 289 -19.04 7.86 -16.76
C GLY A 289 -20.35 8.67 -16.82
N ASN A 290 -20.48 9.74 -16.02
CA ASN A 290 -21.60 10.68 -16.02
C ASN A 290 -21.32 11.91 -16.92
N GLY A 291 -20.16 11.97 -17.59
CA GLY A 291 -19.75 13.08 -18.43
C GLY A 291 -19.16 14.27 -17.65
N ALA A 292 -18.99 14.15 -16.35
CA ALA A 292 -18.39 15.18 -15.51
C ALA A 292 -16.87 15.20 -15.68
N GLN A 293 -16.28 16.39 -15.93
CA GLN A 293 -14.88 16.55 -16.25
C GLN A 293 -14.09 17.18 -15.11
N TYR A 294 -12.99 16.52 -14.73
CA TYR A 294 -11.91 17.05 -13.89
C TYR A 294 -10.77 17.51 -14.78
N ARG A 295 -10.10 18.60 -14.41
CA ARG A 295 -8.92 19.12 -15.13
C ARG A 295 -7.76 19.28 -14.16
N PHE A 296 -6.57 18.95 -14.64
CA PHE A 296 -5.34 18.96 -13.85
C PHE A 296 -4.28 19.80 -14.56
N SER A 297 -3.52 20.57 -13.79
CA SER A 297 -2.36 21.32 -14.29
C SER A 297 -1.14 20.93 -13.48
N HIS A 298 -0.01 20.83 -14.16
CA HIS A 298 1.26 20.44 -13.58
C HIS A 298 2.29 21.54 -13.76
N ASP A 299 3.28 21.61 -12.87
CA ASP A 299 4.45 22.46 -13.04
C ASP A 299 5.47 21.83 -14.02
N ALA A 300 6.59 22.50 -14.22
CA ALA A 300 7.63 22.03 -15.12
C ALA A 300 8.29 20.71 -14.69
N ASP A 301 8.27 20.39 -13.39
CA ASP A 301 8.75 19.10 -12.86
C ASP A 301 7.69 18.00 -12.90
N GLY A 302 6.46 18.33 -13.33
CA GLY A 302 5.36 17.39 -13.46
C GLY A 302 4.55 17.14 -12.20
N ARG A 303 4.73 17.98 -11.21
CA ARG A 303 3.97 17.88 -9.97
C ARG A 303 2.62 18.57 -10.15
N LEU A 304 1.55 17.98 -9.60
CA LEU A 304 0.20 18.56 -9.65
C LEU A 304 0.17 19.90 -8.89
N VAL A 305 -0.18 20.99 -9.60
CA VAL A 305 -0.31 22.33 -8.99
C VAL A 305 -1.73 22.86 -9.02
N ARG A 306 -2.62 22.28 -9.81
CA ARG A 306 -4.02 22.69 -9.85
C ARG A 306 -4.94 21.55 -10.24
N GLU A 307 -6.08 21.47 -9.56
CA GLU A 307 -7.24 20.64 -9.87
C GLU A 307 -8.48 21.53 -10.04
N VAL A 308 -9.28 21.26 -11.06
CA VAL A 308 -10.61 21.88 -11.24
C VAL A 308 -11.63 20.77 -11.34
N ARG A 309 -12.60 20.79 -10.42
CA ARG A 309 -13.68 19.80 -10.35
C ARG A 309 -14.83 20.18 -11.28
N PRO A 310 -15.72 19.21 -11.63
CA PRO A 310 -16.88 19.47 -12.48
C PRO A 310 -17.86 20.50 -11.93
N ASP A 311 -17.95 20.61 -10.59
CA ASP A 311 -18.79 21.60 -9.89
C ASP A 311 -18.17 23.01 -9.90
N GLY A 312 -17.00 23.19 -10.55
CA GLY A 312 -16.30 24.46 -10.63
C GLY A 312 -15.39 24.77 -9.43
N LEU A 313 -15.42 23.95 -8.37
CA LEU A 313 -14.47 24.09 -7.27
C LEU A 313 -13.05 23.84 -7.79
N SER A 314 -12.11 24.72 -7.45
CA SER A 314 -10.71 24.53 -7.81
C SER A 314 -9.80 24.49 -6.58
N ARG A 315 -8.76 23.67 -6.66
CA ARG A 315 -7.68 23.60 -5.69
C ARG A 315 -6.37 23.96 -6.35
N THR A 316 -5.60 24.83 -5.72
CA THR A 316 -4.23 25.16 -6.11
C THR A 316 -3.30 24.64 -5.03
N PHE A 317 -2.29 23.86 -5.44
CA PHE A 317 -1.28 23.30 -4.58
C PHE A 317 -0.01 24.14 -4.70
N ILE A 318 0.46 24.71 -3.60
CA ILE A 318 1.64 25.55 -3.54
C ILE A 318 2.77 24.69 -2.97
N LEU A 319 3.83 24.54 -3.76
CA LEU A 319 4.98 23.69 -3.43
C LEU A 319 6.19 24.59 -3.16
N ASP A 320 7.11 24.10 -2.31
CA ASP A 320 8.43 24.72 -2.13
C ASP A 320 9.43 24.23 -3.20
N ASP A 321 10.67 24.73 -3.13
CA ASP A 321 11.75 24.35 -4.05
C ASP A 321 12.12 22.86 -3.95
N SER A 322 11.82 22.24 -2.82
CA SER A 322 11.98 20.79 -2.59
C SER A 322 10.85 19.96 -3.19
N GLY A 323 9.77 20.60 -3.62
CA GLY A 323 8.56 19.94 -4.11
C GLY A 323 7.56 19.55 -3.01
N TYR A 324 7.78 19.97 -1.79
CA TYR A 324 6.84 19.70 -0.72
C TYR A 324 5.68 20.68 -0.71
N LEU A 325 4.49 20.18 -0.44
CA LEU A 325 3.27 20.97 -0.32
C LEU A 325 3.36 21.90 0.90
N THR A 326 3.31 23.22 0.66
CA THR A 326 3.33 24.29 1.68
C THR A 326 1.96 24.92 1.91
N ALA A 327 1.09 24.91 0.89
CA ALA A 327 -0.30 25.35 1.06
C ALA A 327 -1.24 24.74 0.04
N ILE A 328 -2.52 24.60 0.44
CA ILE A 328 -3.65 24.30 -0.44
C ILE A 328 -4.59 25.51 -0.42
N GLN A 329 -4.87 26.07 -1.59
CA GLN A 329 -5.86 27.10 -1.75
C GLN A 329 -7.06 26.53 -2.47
N THR A 330 -8.21 26.47 -1.80
CA THR A 330 -9.49 26.00 -2.37
C THR A 330 -10.36 27.22 -2.69
N THR A 331 -10.75 27.34 -3.96
CA THR A 331 -11.66 28.39 -4.41
C THR A 331 -13.02 27.76 -4.74
N GLY A 332 -14.04 28.18 -4.04
CA GLY A 332 -15.41 27.73 -4.27
C GLY A 332 -16.04 28.38 -5.51
N THR A 333 -17.15 27.84 -5.98
CA THR A 333 -17.88 28.29 -7.17
C THR A 333 -18.41 29.72 -7.08
N GLN A 334 -18.60 30.22 -5.86
CA GLN A 334 -19.06 31.59 -5.58
C GLN A 334 -17.90 32.55 -5.21
N GLY A 335 -16.65 32.15 -5.48
CA GLY A 335 -15.48 32.98 -5.26
C GLY A 335 -14.93 32.99 -3.83
N GLY A 336 -15.52 32.26 -2.89
CA GLY A 336 -14.96 32.09 -1.55
C GLY A 336 -13.64 31.33 -1.61
N VAL A 337 -12.60 31.85 -0.93
CA VAL A 337 -11.28 31.24 -0.89
C VAL A 337 -10.99 30.75 0.52
N ARG A 338 -10.60 29.46 0.62
CA ARG A 338 -10.07 28.86 1.85
C ARG A 338 -8.62 28.50 1.61
N ARG A 339 -7.79 28.71 2.63
CA ARG A 339 -6.36 28.38 2.57
C ARG A 339 -5.99 27.52 3.77
N GLU A 340 -5.28 26.44 3.50
CA GLU A 340 -4.58 25.63 4.49
C GLU A 340 -3.08 25.73 4.22
N THR A 341 -2.29 26.05 5.23
CA THR A 341 -0.82 26.06 5.14
C THR A 341 -0.24 24.83 5.82
N GLN A 342 0.91 24.39 5.32
CA GLN A 342 1.64 23.24 5.84
C GLN A 342 3.12 23.62 6.03
N GLN A 343 3.69 23.15 7.13
CA GLN A 343 5.12 23.22 7.38
C GLN A 343 5.66 21.81 7.54
N ARG A 344 6.83 21.59 6.95
CA ARG A 344 7.51 20.29 6.98
C ARG A 344 8.94 20.45 7.45
N ASP A 345 9.51 19.38 7.96
CA ASP A 345 10.93 19.30 8.28
C ASP A 345 11.76 18.97 7.03
N ALA A 346 13.07 18.83 7.21
CA ALA A 346 13.98 18.53 6.12
C ALA A 346 13.81 17.13 5.51
N LEU A 347 13.11 16.22 6.17
CA LEU A 347 12.72 14.90 5.64
C LEU A 347 11.37 14.93 4.90
N GLY A 348 10.66 16.07 4.94
CA GLY A 348 9.34 16.22 4.35
C GLY A 348 8.19 15.78 5.26
N ARG A 349 8.46 15.44 6.54
CA ARG A 349 7.42 15.10 7.50
C ARG A 349 6.64 16.35 7.90
N LEU A 350 5.33 16.21 8.10
CA LEU A 350 4.43 17.31 8.41
C LEU A 350 4.62 17.77 9.87
N LEU A 351 5.12 18.97 10.09
CA LEU A 351 5.27 19.57 11.42
C LEU A 351 4.03 20.34 11.87
N ARG A 352 3.35 21.00 10.92
CA ARG A 352 2.20 21.85 11.22
C ARG A 352 1.26 21.95 10.03
N THR A 353 -0.04 21.95 10.31
CA THR A 353 -1.09 22.43 9.41
C THR A 353 -1.87 23.54 10.08
N GLU A 354 -2.29 24.56 9.32
CA GLU A 354 -3.07 25.66 9.84
C GLU A 354 -4.12 26.13 8.82
N ASN A 355 -5.32 26.35 9.28
CA ASN A 355 -6.42 26.95 8.53
C ASN A 355 -7.20 27.96 9.41
N GLU A 356 -8.28 28.52 8.88
CA GLU A 356 -9.14 29.49 9.58
C GLU A 356 -9.73 28.99 10.91
N HIS A 357 -9.83 27.67 11.10
CA HIS A 357 -10.47 27.07 12.29
C HIS A 357 -9.48 26.61 13.35
N GLY A 358 -8.23 26.37 12.98
CA GLY A 358 -7.23 25.88 13.94
C GLY A 358 -5.92 25.45 13.32
N GLN A 359 -5.04 25.07 14.21
CA GLN A 359 -3.70 24.57 13.91
C GLN A 359 -3.56 23.16 14.47
N ARG A 360 -2.89 22.29 13.71
CA ARG A 360 -2.39 21.01 14.21
C ARG A 360 -0.87 21.00 14.13
N THR A 361 -0.22 20.54 15.18
CA THR A 361 1.23 20.30 15.21
C THR A 361 1.52 18.83 15.43
N PHE A 362 2.62 18.36 14.84
CA PHE A 362 3.04 16.97 14.85
C PHE A 362 4.46 16.87 15.39
N SER A 363 4.71 15.90 16.26
CA SER A 363 6.04 15.56 16.76
C SER A 363 6.37 14.13 16.37
N TYR A 364 7.66 13.85 16.15
CA TYR A 364 8.12 12.54 15.67
C TYR A 364 9.27 12.04 16.54
N ASN A 365 9.38 10.71 16.66
CA ASN A 365 10.58 10.07 17.15
C ASN A 365 11.60 9.88 16.02
N ARG A 366 12.72 9.26 16.32
CA ARG A 366 13.80 9.00 15.37
C ARG A 366 13.51 7.89 14.36
N LEU A 367 12.48 7.08 14.59
CA LEU A 367 11.97 6.07 13.66
C LEU A 367 10.85 6.62 12.76
N ASP A 368 10.70 7.96 12.66
CA ASP A 368 9.69 8.65 11.85
C ASP A 368 8.23 8.43 12.29
N GLN A 369 8.02 7.96 13.50
CA GLN A 369 6.69 7.73 14.05
C GLN A 369 6.19 8.96 14.79
N ILE A 370 4.90 9.26 14.64
CA ILE A 370 4.24 10.39 15.32
C ILE A 370 4.20 10.11 16.83
N THR A 371 4.81 10.98 17.64
CA THR A 371 4.77 10.90 19.11
C THR A 371 3.72 11.81 19.74
N ALA A 372 3.33 12.89 19.04
CA ALA A 372 2.24 13.74 19.49
C ALA A 372 1.54 14.44 18.31
N VAL A 373 0.24 14.62 18.46
CA VAL A 373 -0.57 15.51 17.62
C VAL A 373 -1.32 16.47 18.54
N THR A 374 -1.08 17.77 18.38
CA THR A 374 -1.74 18.81 19.17
C THR A 374 -2.66 19.64 18.28
N LEU A 375 -3.92 19.74 18.66
CA LEU A 375 -4.90 20.64 18.06
C LEU A 375 -5.02 21.92 18.90
N THR A 376 -4.81 23.06 18.28
CA THR A 376 -5.04 24.39 18.88
C THR A 376 -6.09 25.12 18.02
N PRO A 377 -7.35 25.23 18.47
CA PRO A 377 -8.38 25.90 17.70
C PRO A 377 -8.19 27.42 17.74
N THR A 378 -8.57 28.09 16.64
CA THR A 378 -8.77 29.53 16.60
C THR A 378 -10.08 29.91 17.31
N GLU A 379 -10.30 31.22 17.50
CA GLU A 379 -11.56 31.73 18.01
C GLU A 379 -12.76 31.32 17.09
N ALA A 380 -12.55 31.38 15.78
CA ALA A 380 -13.55 30.91 14.80
C ALA A 380 -13.82 29.41 14.92
N GLY A 381 -12.78 28.60 15.11
CA GLY A 381 -12.94 27.15 15.33
C GLY A 381 -13.70 26.82 16.60
N GLN A 382 -13.45 27.56 17.68
CA GLN A 382 -14.18 27.40 18.94
C GLN A 382 -15.66 27.78 18.81
N GLN A 383 -15.94 28.95 18.21
CA GLN A 383 -17.30 29.47 18.11
C GLN A 383 -18.15 28.74 17.07
N GLN A 384 -17.61 28.47 15.89
CA GLN A 384 -18.38 27.90 14.78
C GLN A 384 -18.46 26.37 14.84
N HIS A 385 -17.38 25.71 15.31
CA HIS A 385 -17.27 24.24 15.29
C HIS A 385 -17.13 23.61 16.67
N ARG A 386 -17.20 24.41 17.76
CA ARG A 386 -17.04 23.95 19.15
C ARG A 386 -15.73 23.17 19.38
N MET A 387 -14.69 23.50 18.62
CA MET A 387 -13.39 22.84 18.74
C MET A 387 -12.76 23.19 20.10
N GLN A 388 -12.12 22.20 20.71
CA GLN A 388 -11.35 22.38 21.94
C GLN A 388 -9.90 22.03 21.67
N ALA A 389 -9.00 22.66 22.43
CA ALA A 389 -7.59 22.27 22.40
C ALA A 389 -7.43 20.86 22.94
N ASP A 390 -6.68 20.04 22.24
CA ASP A 390 -6.43 18.66 22.63
C ASP A 390 -5.05 18.21 22.16
N THR A 391 -4.47 17.24 22.87
CA THR A 391 -3.20 16.61 22.51
C THR A 391 -3.30 15.13 22.68
N VAL A 392 -3.07 14.39 21.60
CA VAL A 392 -2.90 12.94 21.62
C VAL A 392 -1.41 12.64 21.56
N ARG A 393 -0.92 11.76 22.47
CA ARG A 393 0.48 11.30 22.52
C ARG A 393 0.53 9.81 22.29
N PHE A 394 1.62 9.37 21.67
CA PHE A 394 1.86 7.96 21.33
C PHE A 394 3.21 7.53 21.88
N GLU A 395 3.25 6.34 22.47
CA GLU A 395 4.46 5.67 22.93
C GLU A 395 4.71 4.43 22.08
N TYR A 396 5.99 4.12 21.85
CA TYR A 396 6.40 2.99 21.02
C TYR A 396 7.50 2.19 21.72
N ASP A 397 7.60 0.90 21.42
CA ASP A 397 8.77 0.10 21.77
C ASP A 397 9.96 0.42 20.84
N ARG A 398 11.12 -0.18 21.11
CA ARG A 398 12.35 0.05 20.33
C ARG A 398 12.26 -0.46 18.87
N SER A 399 11.36 -1.40 18.59
CA SER A 399 11.09 -1.88 17.23
C SER A 399 10.03 -1.04 16.52
N GLY A 400 9.43 -0.07 17.20
CA GLY A 400 8.46 0.85 16.64
C GLY A 400 7.00 0.39 16.76
N TRP A 401 6.69 -0.58 17.60
CA TRP A 401 5.29 -0.94 17.83
C TRP A 401 4.65 -0.04 18.88
N LEU A 402 3.42 0.41 18.61
CA LEU A 402 2.65 1.26 19.51
C LEU A 402 2.37 0.53 20.83
N THR A 403 2.79 1.13 21.96
CA THR A 403 2.62 0.61 23.32
C THR A 403 1.59 1.39 24.12
N ALA A 404 1.38 2.68 23.83
CA ALA A 404 0.35 3.47 24.48
C ALA A 404 -0.13 4.65 23.62
N GLU A 405 -1.39 5.01 23.83
CA GLU A 405 -2.04 6.24 23.35
C GLU A 405 -2.58 7.01 24.54
N HIS A 406 -2.38 8.34 24.57
CA HIS A 406 -2.85 9.22 25.63
C HIS A 406 -3.66 10.37 25.01
N ALA A 407 -4.90 10.51 25.44
CA ALA A 407 -5.80 11.58 25.03
C ALA A 407 -6.44 12.23 26.27
N GLY A 408 -7.20 13.32 26.09
CA GLY A 408 -7.84 14.03 27.20
C GLY A 408 -8.82 13.19 28.01
N ASN A 409 -9.34 12.09 27.46
CA ASN A 409 -10.28 11.17 28.10
C ASN A 409 -9.60 9.95 28.74
N GLY A 410 -8.26 9.86 28.74
CA GLY A 410 -7.51 8.78 29.36
C GLY A 410 -6.47 8.15 28.45
N SER A 411 -5.96 7.00 28.85
CA SER A 411 -4.88 6.29 28.16
C SER A 411 -5.31 4.88 27.77
N ILE A 412 -4.89 4.45 26.58
CA ILE A 412 -4.98 3.06 26.14
C ILE A 412 -3.56 2.50 26.10
N ARG A 413 -3.35 1.31 26.65
CA ARG A 413 -2.04 0.63 26.62
C ARG A 413 -2.17 -0.72 25.96
N TYR A 414 -1.12 -1.11 25.22
CA TYR A 414 -1.09 -2.32 24.42
C TYR A 414 0.05 -3.22 24.85
N GLN A 415 -0.25 -4.47 25.18
CA GLN A 415 0.72 -5.56 25.21
C GLN A 415 0.54 -6.39 23.93
N ARG A 416 1.64 -6.88 23.38
CA ARG A 416 1.63 -7.60 22.11
C ARG A 416 2.40 -8.91 22.22
N ASP A 417 2.00 -9.87 21.37
CA ASP A 417 2.79 -11.09 21.18
C ASP A 417 4.03 -10.81 20.29
N ALA A 418 4.82 -11.83 20.05
CA ALA A 418 6.02 -11.74 19.22
C ALA A 418 5.75 -11.42 17.74
N LEU A 419 4.49 -11.51 17.28
CA LEU A 419 4.06 -11.15 15.91
C LEU A 419 3.45 -9.76 15.83
N GLY A 420 3.32 -9.04 16.95
CA GLY A 420 2.72 -7.71 17.02
C GLY A 420 1.21 -7.70 17.24
N ASN A 421 0.57 -8.84 17.40
CA ASN A 421 -0.87 -8.89 17.70
C ASN A 421 -1.12 -8.39 19.13
N PRO A 422 -2.08 -7.48 19.38
CA PRO A 422 -2.40 -7.00 20.72
C PRO A 422 -3.01 -8.13 21.55
N THR A 423 -2.34 -8.55 22.61
CA THR A 423 -2.81 -9.63 23.52
C THR A 423 -3.54 -9.09 24.74
N ASP A 424 -3.18 -7.88 25.19
CA ASP A 424 -3.87 -7.17 26.27
C ASP A 424 -3.98 -5.69 25.90
N ILE A 425 -5.16 -5.13 26.00
CA ILE A 425 -5.45 -3.70 25.82
C ILE A 425 -6.04 -3.18 27.12
N THR A 426 -5.29 -2.34 27.81
CA THR A 426 -5.81 -1.65 29.01
C THR A 426 -6.57 -0.40 28.55
N LEU A 427 -7.86 -0.33 28.85
CA LEU A 427 -8.76 0.77 28.52
C LEU A 427 -8.61 1.95 29.49
N PRO A 428 -9.12 3.17 29.17
CA PRO A 428 -9.01 4.36 30.03
C PRO A 428 -9.63 4.21 31.44
N ASP A 429 -10.60 3.34 31.59
CA ASP A 429 -11.26 3.03 32.87
C ASP A 429 -10.54 1.92 33.67
N GLY A 430 -9.43 1.40 33.15
CA GLY A 430 -8.62 0.35 33.77
C GLY A 430 -9.07 -1.07 33.46
N GLN A 431 -10.10 -1.26 32.64
CA GLN A 431 -10.52 -2.59 32.18
C GLN A 431 -9.49 -3.18 31.20
N HIS A 432 -9.37 -4.52 31.22
CA HIS A 432 -8.46 -5.28 30.37
C HIS A 432 -9.23 -6.03 29.28
N LEU A 433 -9.01 -5.65 28.03
CA LEU A 433 -9.50 -6.38 26.87
C LEU A 433 -8.40 -7.31 26.35
N THR A 434 -8.56 -8.62 26.57
CA THR A 434 -7.56 -9.62 26.20
C THR A 434 -7.96 -10.39 24.95
N HIS A 435 -6.96 -10.76 24.16
CA HIS A 435 -7.11 -11.50 22.91
C HIS A 435 -6.22 -12.72 22.87
N LEU A 436 -6.75 -13.84 22.39
CA LEU A 436 -5.99 -15.03 22.05
C LEU A 436 -5.96 -15.21 20.54
N TYR A 437 -4.79 -15.59 20.04
CA TYR A 437 -4.56 -15.81 18.61
C TYR A 437 -3.99 -17.20 18.35
N TYR A 438 -4.13 -17.67 17.10
CA TYR A 438 -3.43 -18.84 16.59
C TYR A 438 -2.80 -18.55 15.22
N GLY A 439 -1.85 -19.37 14.81
CA GLY A 439 -1.16 -19.22 13.53
C GLY A 439 -0.51 -17.84 13.40
N SER A 440 -0.70 -17.19 12.27
CA SER A 440 -0.11 -15.89 11.95
C SER A 440 -0.90 -14.67 12.49
N GLY A 441 -1.76 -14.84 13.49
CA GLY A 441 -2.54 -13.75 14.09
C GLY A 441 -4.05 -13.86 13.90
N HIS A 442 -4.56 -15.06 13.71
CA HIS A 442 -6.01 -15.30 13.62
C HIS A 442 -6.65 -15.31 15.01
N LEU A 443 -7.56 -14.37 15.26
CA LEU A 443 -8.24 -14.21 16.54
C LEU A 443 -9.09 -15.45 16.88
N LEU A 444 -8.86 -16.02 18.09
CA LEU A 444 -9.61 -17.15 18.68
C LEU A 444 -10.61 -16.71 19.75
N GLN A 445 -10.20 -15.75 20.59
CA GLN A 445 -11.00 -15.35 21.73
C GLN A 445 -10.76 -13.87 22.07
N THR A 446 -11.82 -13.22 22.53
CA THR A 446 -11.77 -11.91 23.18
C THR A 446 -12.41 -12.02 24.55
N ALA A 447 -11.74 -11.51 25.59
CA ALA A 447 -12.29 -11.44 26.95
C ALA A 447 -12.13 -10.03 27.52
N LEU A 448 -13.05 -9.61 28.39
CA LEU A 448 -13.02 -8.36 29.15
C LEU A 448 -12.89 -8.71 30.63
N ASP A 449 -11.83 -8.22 31.29
CA ASP A 449 -11.51 -8.54 32.71
C ASP A 449 -11.58 -10.04 33.01
N GLY A 450 -11.08 -10.88 32.07
CA GLY A 450 -11.10 -12.34 32.19
C GLY A 450 -12.44 -13.01 31.85
N LEU A 451 -13.50 -12.25 31.60
CA LEU A 451 -14.78 -12.79 31.15
C LEU A 451 -14.81 -12.90 29.63
N THR A 452 -14.96 -14.09 29.11
CA THR A 452 -15.06 -14.33 27.67
C THR A 452 -16.26 -13.59 27.06
N VAL A 453 -15.97 -12.68 26.14
CA VAL A 453 -16.96 -11.91 25.37
C VAL A 453 -17.29 -12.62 24.06
N SER A 454 -16.28 -13.15 23.37
CA SER A 454 -16.44 -13.85 22.10
C SER A 454 -15.39 -14.93 21.93
N GLU A 455 -15.79 -16.03 21.31
CA GLU A 455 -14.91 -17.09 20.80
C GLU A 455 -15.19 -17.28 19.32
N TYR A 456 -14.17 -17.68 18.55
CA TYR A 456 -14.24 -17.78 17.10
C TYR A 456 -13.73 -19.14 16.63
N GLU A 457 -14.49 -19.78 15.75
CA GLU A 457 -14.03 -20.92 14.96
C GLU A 457 -13.87 -20.51 13.49
N ARG A 458 -12.88 -21.11 12.84
CA ARG A 458 -12.54 -20.79 11.46
C ARG A 458 -12.37 -22.03 10.61
N ASP A 459 -12.66 -21.89 9.30
CA ASP A 459 -12.43 -22.93 8.31
C ASP A 459 -10.93 -23.02 7.90
N SER A 460 -10.65 -23.87 6.94
CA SER A 460 -9.28 -24.07 6.42
C SER A 460 -8.71 -22.88 5.65
N LEU A 461 -9.53 -21.89 5.30
CA LEU A 461 -9.12 -20.61 4.72
C LEU A 461 -9.10 -19.48 5.76
N HIS A 462 -9.19 -19.83 7.05
CA HIS A 462 -9.23 -18.91 8.19
C HIS A 462 -10.44 -17.96 8.22
N ARG A 463 -11.51 -18.24 7.44
CA ARG A 463 -12.76 -17.49 7.51
C ARG A 463 -13.54 -17.87 8.75
N GLN A 464 -14.22 -16.91 9.37
CA GLN A 464 -15.02 -17.15 10.57
C GLN A 464 -16.29 -17.96 10.23
N ILE A 465 -16.38 -19.19 10.74
CA ILE A 465 -17.56 -20.06 10.56
C ILE A 465 -18.45 -20.09 11.80
N MET A 466 -17.91 -19.77 12.98
CA MET A 466 -18.69 -19.64 14.22
C MET A 466 -18.14 -18.49 15.08
N ARG A 467 -19.03 -17.80 15.78
CA ARG A 467 -18.72 -16.82 16.82
C ARG A 467 -19.71 -16.93 17.97
N THR A 468 -19.22 -17.06 19.19
CA THR A 468 -20.04 -16.91 20.38
C THR A 468 -20.04 -15.46 20.86
N GLN A 469 -21.16 -14.99 21.42
CA GLN A 469 -21.27 -13.73 22.14
C GLN A 469 -22.25 -13.90 23.30
N GLY A 470 -21.71 -14.02 24.50
CA GLY A 470 -22.50 -14.35 25.68
C GLY A 470 -23.30 -15.67 25.47
N GLN A 471 -24.62 -15.59 25.48
CA GLN A 471 -25.50 -16.76 25.29
C GLN A 471 -25.90 -17.00 23.83
N LEU A 472 -25.28 -16.36 22.85
CA LEU A 472 -25.55 -16.56 21.43
C LEU A 472 -24.35 -17.20 20.73
N ALA A 473 -24.62 -18.19 19.90
CA ALA A 473 -23.65 -18.72 18.94
C ALA A 473 -24.13 -18.41 17.51
N THR A 474 -23.33 -17.65 16.76
CA THR A 474 -23.64 -17.29 15.37
C THR A 474 -22.77 -18.12 14.45
N TYR A 475 -23.40 -18.92 13.61
CA TYR A 475 -22.77 -19.73 12.56
C TYR A 475 -22.86 -19.00 11.23
N SER A 476 -21.82 -19.11 10.43
CA SER A 476 -21.71 -18.46 9.12
C SER A 476 -21.29 -19.48 8.07
N GLY A 477 -21.75 -19.31 6.85
CA GLY A 477 -21.31 -20.10 5.70
C GLY A 477 -21.10 -19.23 4.49
N TYR A 478 -20.18 -19.67 3.64
CA TYR A 478 -19.72 -18.96 2.46
C TYR A 478 -20.09 -19.74 1.21
N ASP A 479 -20.29 -19.03 0.11
CA ASP A 479 -20.46 -19.64 -1.20
C ASP A 479 -19.11 -20.06 -1.81
N ASP A 480 -19.15 -20.55 -3.03
CA ASP A 480 -17.95 -20.98 -3.75
C ASP A 480 -17.02 -19.85 -4.13
N ASP A 481 -17.51 -18.61 -4.20
CA ASP A 481 -16.72 -17.40 -4.46
C ASP A 481 -16.16 -16.79 -3.16
N GLY A 482 -16.45 -17.40 -2.00
CA GLY A 482 -15.99 -16.97 -0.68
C GLY A 482 -16.82 -15.85 -0.08
N LEU A 483 -17.96 -15.50 -0.68
CA LEU A 483 -18.88 -14.49 -0.16
C LEU A 483 -19.76 -15.08 0.94
N LEU A 484 -20.09 -14.27 1.97
CA LEU A 484 -20.97 -14.70 3.06
C LEU A 484 -22.37 -15.06 2.51
N SER A 485 -22.75 -16.32 2.58
CA SER A 485 -23.99 -16.85 2.01
C SER A 485 -25.13 -16.87 3.03
N TRP A 486 -24.80 -17.18 4.28
CA TRP A 486 -25.81 -17.24 5.34
C TRP A 486 -25.21 -17.06 6.73
N GLN A 487 -26.05 -16.62 7.67
CA GLN A 487 -25.78 -16.59 9.10
C GLN A 487 -26.97 -17.14 9.89
N ARG A 488 -26.70 -17.86 10.97
CA ARG A 488 -27.70 -18.42 11.89
C ARG A 488 -27.24 -18.22 13.32
N SER A 489 -28.03 -17.53 14.15
CA SER A 489 -27.74 -17.37 15.57
C SER A 489 -28.66 -18.24 16.40
N LEU A 490 -28.09 -19.05 17.26
CA LEU A 490 -28.79 -19.95 18.19
C LEU A 490 -28.49 -19.50 19.63
N ALA A 491 -29.47 -19.76 20.53
CA ALA A 491 -29.24 -19.55 21.95
C ALA A 491 -28.33 -20.64 22.54
N SER A 492 -27.58 -20.30 23.57
CA SER A 492 -26.79 -21.26 24.35
C SER A 492 -27.70 -22.38 24.88
N GLY A 493 -27.23 -23.63 24.74
CA GLY A 493 -28.03 -24.83 25.09
C GLY A 493 -28.86 -25.42 23.96
N SER A 494 -28.85 -24.83 22.77
CA SER A 494 -29.34 -25.47 21.57
C SER A 494 -28.48 -26.69 21.21
N ALA A 495 -29.05 -27.64 20.43
CA ALA A 495 -28.29 -28.78 19.95
C ALA A 495 -26.98 -28.32 19.25
N PRO A 496 -25.85 -28.97 19.52
CA PRO A 496 -24.57 -28.59 18.90
C PRO A 496 -24.66 -28.72 17.39
N VAL A 497 -24.19 -27.71 16.69
CA VAL A 497 -24.06 -27.66 15.22
C VAL A 497 -22.65 -28.07 14.87
N LEU A 498 -22.47 -29.05 14.03
CA LEU A 498 -21.15 -29.47 13.55
C LEU A 498 -20.55 -28.36 12.66
N PRO A 499 -19.22 -28.14 12.71
CA PRO A 499 -18.55 -27.21 11.83
C PRO A 499 -18.92 -27.38 10.37
N GLY A 500 -19.27 -26.29 9.68
CA GLY A 500 -19.71 -26.33 8.29
C GLY A 500 -21.15 -26.70 8.02
N GLN A 501 -21.90 -27.17 9.03
CA GLN A 501 -23.32 -27.43 8.88
C GLN A 501 -24.16 -26.16 8.97
N ARG A 502 -25.11 -25.99 8.06
CA ARG A 502 -26.11 -24.92 8.07
C ARG A 502 -27.27 -25.29 8.98
N PRO A 503 -27.47 -24.63 10.12
CA PRO A 503 -28.65 -24.85 10.95
C PRO A 503 -29.94 -24.51 10.21
N ALA A 504 -31.02 -25.26 10.51
CA ALA A 504 -32.33 -24.91 9.99
C ALA A 504 -32.75 -23.53 10.49
N ARG A 505 -33.52 -22.77 9.70
CA ARG A 505 -34.07 -21.46 10.11
C ARG A 505 -34.97 -21.57 11.36
N GLN A 506 -35.71 -22.66 11.46
CA GLN A 506 -36.56 -22.92 12.61
C GLN A 506 -35.74 -23.21 13.86
N GLY A 507 -36.01 -22.49 14.93
CA GLY A 507 -35.25 -22.57 16.20
C GLY A 507 -34.05 -21.61 16.30
N CYS A 508 -33.72 -20.88 15.25
CA CYS A 508 -32.75 -19.77 15.35
C CYS A 508 -33.36 -18.54 16.02
N VAL A 509 -32.56 -17.86 16.85
CA VAL A 509 -32.89 -16.53 17.38
C VAL A 509 -32.90 -15.50 16.24
N THR A 510 -31.92 -15.59 15.34
CA THR A 510 -31.89 -14.84 14.09
C THR A 510 -31.39 -15.71 12.95
N SER A 511 -31.90 -15.46 11.77
CA SER A 511 -31.41 -16.10 10.54
C SER A 511 -31.32 -15.08 9.43
N ARG A 512 -30.19 -15.09 8.70
CA ARG A 512 -29.97 -14.25 7.53
C ARG A 512 -29.47 -15.08 6.38
N ASP A 513 -30.00 -14.83 5.19
CA ASP A 513 -29.49 -15.32 3.94
C ASP A 513 -29.12 -14.12 3.07
N TYR A 514 -27.93 -14.19 2.47
CA TYR A 514 -27.35 -13.13 1.66
C TYR A 514 -27.37 -13.55 0.21
N TYR A 515 -27.86 -12.69 -0.64
CA TYR A 515 -27.89 -12.89 -2.09
C TYR A 515 -27.09 -11.76 -2.73
N TRP A 516 -26.06 -12.15 -3.42
CA TRP A 516 -25.12 -11.25 -4.07
C TRP A 516 -25.48 -11.09 -5.53
N ASN A 517 -25.31 -9.88 -6.07
CA ASN A 517 -25.38 -9.68 -7.51
C ASN A 517 -24.05 -10.08 -8.19
N ASN A 518 -24.02 -10.00 -9.50
CA ASN A 518 -22.84 -10.41 -10.29
C ASN A 518 -21.61 -9.53 -10.09
N HIS A 519 -21.74 -8.39 -9.43
CA HIS A 519 -20.66 -7.45 -9.12
C HIS A 519 -20.08 -7.67 -7.72
N GLY A 520 -20.60 -8.67 -6.97
CA GLY A 520 -20.19 -8.91 -5.60
C GLY A 520 -20.81 -7.93 -4.60
N GLU A 521 -21.89 -7.24 -4.98
CA GLU A 521 -22.64 -6.35 -4.09
C GLU A 521 -23.85 -7.10 -3.51
N VAL A 522 -24.19 -6.79 -2.25
CA VAL A 522 -25.36 -7.40 -1.58
C VAL A 522 -26.65 -6.95 -2.26
N GLY A 523 -27.27 -7.80 -3.03
CA GLY A 523 -28.57 -7.53 -3.66
C GLY A 523 -29.75 -7.67 -2.72
N THR A 524 -29.75 -8.70 -1.88
CA THR A 524 -30.84 -8.95 -0.93
C THR A 524 -30.30 -9.58 0.35
N ILE A 525 -30.84 -9.15 1.49
CA ILE A 525 -30.68 -9.83 2.78
C ILE A 525 -32.07 -10.28 3.22
N ASP A 526 -32.24 -11.59 3.39
CA ASP A 526 -33.45 -12.17 3.94
C ASP A 526 -33.26 -12.44 5.45
N ASP A 527 -33.75 -11.54 6.28
CA ASP A 527 -33.56 -11.52 7.75
C ASP A 527 -34.86 -11.96 8.44
N SER A 528 -34.76 -12.96 9.34
CA SER A 528 -35.94 -13.49 10.05
C SER A 528 -36.64 -12.49 10.97
N LEU A 529 -35.96 -11.43 11.41
CA LEU A 529 -36.52 -10.41 12.29
C LEU A 529 -36.98 -9.16 11.55
N ARG A 530 -36.33 -8.84 10.42
CA ARG A 530 -36.55 -7.58 9.68
C ARG A 530 -37.24 -7.78 8.34
N GLY A 531 -37.48 -9.04 7.94
CA GLY A 531 -37.96 -9.39 6.62
C GLY A 531 -36.88 -9.33 5.54
N SER A 532 -37.32 -9.36 4.30
CA SER A 532 -36.43 -9.29 3.15
C SER A 532 -36.12 -7.83 2.81
N VAL A 533 -34.83 -7.49 2.77
CA VAL A 533 -34.34 -6.14 2.42
C VAL A 533 -33.60 -6.21 1.11
N VAL A 534 -34.07 -5.44 0.11
CA VAL A 534 -33.45 -5.33 -1.21
C VAL A 534 -32.64 -4.06 -1.28
N TYR A 535 -31.43 -4.17 -1.81
CA TYR A 535 -30.49 -3.08 -2.00
C TYR A 535 -30.39 -2.74 -3.49
N SER A 536 -30.39 -1.46 -3.80
CA SER A 536 -30.23 -0.95 -5.16
C SER A 536 -28.97 -0.11 -5.22
N TYR A 537 -28.22 -0.30 -6.29
CA TYR A 537 -26.96 0.41 -6.52
C TYR A 537 -27.05 1.22 -7.80
N ASP A 538 -26.36 2.35 -7.85
CA ASP A 538 -26.16 3.04 -9.10
C ASP A 538 -25.13 2.28 -9.95
N ARG A 539 -24.94 2.79 -11.14
CA ARG A 539 -24.01 2.20 -12.09
C ARG A 539 -22.53 2.30 -11.67
N SER A 540 -22.19 3.04 -10.61
CA SER A 540 -20.84 3.16 -10.05
C SER A 540 -20.64 2.28 -8.81
N GLY A 541 -21.66 1.48 -8.45
CA GLY A 541 -21.63 0.63 -7.25
C GLY A 541 -21.99 1.38 -5.96
N TYR A 542 -22.46 2.65 -6.04
CA TYR A 542 -22.91 3.36 -4.86
C TYR A 542 -24.35 2.95 -4.50
N LEU A 543 -24.57 2.65 -3.23
CA LEU A 543 -25.89 2.32 -2.71
C LEU A 543 -26.85 3.50 -2.91
N THR A 544 -27.91 3.33 -3.70
CA THR A 544 -28.90 4.36 -4.02
C THR A 544 -30.22 4.15 -3.33
N GLY A 545 -30.51 2.93 -2.91
CA GLY A 545 -31.78 2.61 -2.30
C GLY A 545 -31.76 1.36 -1.44
N ARG A 546 -32.71 1.35 -0.50
CA ARG A 546 -33.04 0.21 0.33
C ARG A 546 -34.54 0.12 0.42
N SER A 547 -35.11 -1.05 0.11
CA SER A 547 -36.53 -1.35 0.25
C SER A 547 -36.72 -2.67 1.00
N GLY A 548 -37.71 -2.75 1.86
CA GLY A 548 -38.03 -3.92 2.67
C GLY A 548 -38.77 -3.57 3.94
#